data_f5bf829c092ea4ec1bef7a70579f951b
#
_entry.id   f5bf829c092ea4ec1bef7a70579f951b
#
_cell.length_a   1.000
_cell.length_b   1.000
_cell.length_c   1.000
_cell.angle_alpha   90.00
_cell.angle_beta   90.00
_cell.angle_gamma   90.00
#
_symmetry.space_group_name_H-M   'P 1'
#
loop_
_entity.id
_entity.type
_entity.pdbx_description
1 polymer ?
#
loop_
_entity_poly.entity_id
_entity_poly.type
_entity_poly.pdbx_seq_one_letter_code
_entity_poly.pdbx_strand_id
1 'polypeptide(L)'
;MTKRDLVVKIAEEVGLTQLSVGKVVDGFLKEIIETLVRGEGVELRNFGVFKVKQRKERLGRNPRTGEKVVVPPKRVAYFKVGKILKKKLK
;
A
#
# COMPACT_ATOMS: atom_id res chain seq x y z
N MET A 1 14.42 -3.75 -5.10
CA MET A 1 13.97 -2.76 -6.10
C MET A 1 13.27 -1.61 -5.40
N THR A 2 13.64 -0.39 -5.75
CA THR A 2 13.07 0.82 -5.16
C THR A 2 12.13 1.51 -6.14
N LYS A 3 11.42 2.54 -5.65
CA LYS A 3 10.59 3.38 -6.52
C LYS A 3 11.42 3.98 -7.64
N ARG A 4 12.64 4.45 -7.32
CA ARG A 4 13.54 5.02 -8.31
C ARG A 4 13.91 4.01 -9.41
N ASP A 5 14.20 2.78 -9.02
CA ASP A 5 14.53 1.73 -9.99
C ASP A 5 13.37 1.47 -10.94
N LEU A 6 12.15 1.48 -10.41
CA LEU A 6 10.95 1.32 -11.23
C LEU A 6 10.76 2.49 -12.19
N VAL A 7 11.00 3.72 -11.73
CA VAL A 7 10.88 4.93 -12.57
C VAL A 7 11.87 4.86 -13.75
N VAL A 8 13.12 4.51 -13.48
CA VAL A 8 14.15 4.39 -14.52
C VAL A 8 13.73 3.36 -15.57
N LYS A 9 13.31 2.20 -15.11
CA LYS A 9 12.91 1.11 -15.99
C LYS A 9 11.68 1.46 -16.84
N ILE A 10 10.67 2.06 -16.21
CA ILE A 10 9.46 2.48 -16.92
C ILE A 10 9.79 3.55 -17.96
N ALA A 11 10.63 4.53 -17.62
CA ALA A 11 11.02 5.59 -18.53
C ALA A 11 11.64 5.01 -19.80
N GLU A 12 12.50 4.01 -19.68
CA GLU A 12 13.11 3.33 -20.82
C GLU A 12 12.06 2.61 -21.67
N GLU A 13 11.14 1.89 -21.00
CA GLU A 13 10.13 1.10 -21.71
C GLU A 13 9.12 1.95 -22.48
N VAL A 14 8.72 3.10 -21.92
CA VAL A 14 7.70 3.96 -22.54
C VAL A 14 8.29 5.11 -23.36
N GLY A 15 9.61 5.27 -23.36
CA GLY A 15 10.27 6.32 -24.12
C GLY A 15 10.04 7.73 -23.59
N LEU A 16 9.89 7.88 -22.29
CA LEU A 16 9.71 9.17 -21.62
C LEU A 16 10.90 9.47 -20.72
N THR A 17 11.01 10.72 -20.28
CA THR A 17 12.07 11.11 -19.35
C THR A 17 11.79 10.57 -17.96
N GLN A 18 12.84 10.36 -17.19
CA GLN A 18 12.70 9.96 -15.78
C GLN A 18 11.94 10.99 -14.98
N LEU A 19 12.13 12.28 -15.30
CA LEU A 19 11.41 13.35 -14.63
C LEU A 19 9.89 13.24 -14.84
N SER A 20 9.46 13.03 -16.09
CA SER A 20 8.04 12.89 -16.41
C SER A 20 7.44 11.65 -15.76
N VAL A 21 8.12 10.52 -15.86
CA VAL A 21 7.66 9.26 -15.26
C VAL A 21 7.62 9.37 -13.74
N GLY A 22 8.63 9.99 -13.14
CA GLY A 22 8.66 10.21 -11.69
C GLY A 22 7.46 11.01 -11.20
N LYS A 23 7.08 12.05 -11.92
CA LYS A 23 5.90 12.85 -11.56
C LYS A 23 4.61 12.03 -11.62
N VAL A 24 4.46 11.21 -12.65
CA VAL A 24 3.27 10.35 -12.80
C VAL A 24 3.23 9.31 -11.69
N VAL A 25 4.34 8.65 -11.40
CA VAL A 25 4.42 7.64 -10.35
C VAL A 25 4.12 8.27 -8.98
N ASP A 26 4.71 9.42 -8.68
CA ASP A 26 4.44 10.12 -7.42
C ASP A 26 2.97 10.55 -7.30
N GLY A 27 2.39 11.02 -8.38
CA GLY A 27 0.97 11.39 -8.42
C GLY A 27 0.06 10.19 -8.19
N PHE A 28 0.39 9.07 -8.81
CA PHE A 28 -0.35 7.83 -8.65
C PHE A 28 -0.34 7.35 -7.19
N LEU A 29 0.84 7.34 -6.57
CA LEU A 29 0.97 6.94 -5.17
C LEU A 29 0.26 7.93 -4.24
N LYS A 30 0.36 9.21 -4.52
CA LYS A 30 -0.33 10.25 -3.74
C LYS A 30 -1.84 10.05 -3.75
N GLU A 31 -2.42 9.78 -4.92
CA GLU A 31 -3.87 9.54 -5.04
C GLU A 31 -4.31 8.30 -4.28
N ILE A 32 -3.49 7.24 -4.29
CA ILE A 32 -3.77 6.05 -3.50
C ILE A 32 -3.79 6.41 -2.01
N ILE A 33 -2.77 7.13 -1.56
CA ILE A 33 -2.66 7.53 -0.15
C ILE A 33 -3.87 8.37 0.27
N GLU A 34 -4.21 9.39 -0.49
CA GLU A 34 -5.34 10.27 -0.18
C GLU A 34 -6.67 9.51 -0.14
N THR A 35 -6.86 8.56 -1.05
CA THR A 35 -8.07 7.75 -1.08
C THR A 35 -8.17 6.87 0.17
N LEU A 36 -7.07 6.25 0.56
CA LEU A 36 -7.02 5.43 1.77
C LEU A 36 -7.23 6.27 3.04
N VAL A 37 -6.70 7.48 3.07
CA VAL A 37 -6.90 8.39 4.21
C VAL A 37 -8.38 8.72 4.39
N ARG A 38 -9.13 8.84 3.29
CA ARG A 38 -10.58 9.03 3.34
C ARG A 38 -11.35 7.77 3.76
N GLY A 39 -10.67 6.64 3.91
CA GLY A 39 -11.30 5.38 4.27
C GLY A 39 -11.83 4.58 3.09
N GLU A 40 -11.53 5.00 1.87
CA GLU A 40 -11.97 4.31 0.66
C GLU A 40 -10.90 3.36 0.15
N GLY A 41 -11.33 2.26 -0.49
CA GLY A 41 -10.41 1.33 -1.11
C GLY A 41 -10.01 1.78 -2.52
N VAL A 42 -8.91 1.22 -3.01
CA VAL A 42 -8.45 1.44 -4.39
C VAL A 42 -8.33 0.09 -5.07
N GLU A 43 -9.11 -0.13 -6.10
CA GLU A 43 -9.04 -1.36 -6.87
C GLU A 43 -8.20 -1.14 -8.12
N LEU A 44 -7.15 -1.96 -8.26
CA LEU A 44 -6.31 -1.97 -9.45
C LEU A 44 -6.55 -3.29 -10.18
N ARG A 45 -7.27 -3.20 -11.28
CA ARG A 45 -7.69 -4.36 -12.06
C ARG A 45 -6.51 -5.25 -12.42
N ASN A 46 -6.66 -6.55 -12.23
CA ASN A 46 -5.64 -7.57 -12.51
C ASN A 46 -4.38 -7.46 -11.63
N PHE A 47 -4.42 -6.62 -10.62
CA PHE A 47 -3.30 -6.44 -9.71
C PHE A 47 -3.70 -6.75 -8.27
N GLY A 48 -4.64 -5.99 -7.74
CA GLY A 48 -5.13 -6.19 -6.40
C GLY A 48 -5.91 -5.00 -5.90
N VAL A 49 -6.22 -5.03 -4.62
CA VAL A 49 -7.04 -4.00 -3.97
C VAL A 49 -6.33 -3.51 -2.72
N PHE A 50 -6.17 -2.20 -2.61
CA PHE A 50 -5.73 -1.56 -1.37
C PHE A 50 -6.97 -1.21 -0.56
N LYS A 51 -6.98 -1.57 0.70
CA LYS A 51 -8.10 -1.32 1.60
C LYS A 51 -7.60 -0.76 2.93
N VAL A 52 -8.52 -0.08 3.61
CA VAL A 52 -8.29 0.35 4.98
C VAL A 52 -9.10 -0.56 5.89
N LYS A 53 -8.43 -1.12 6.87
CA LYS A 53 -9.05 -1.96 7.87
C LYS A 53 -8.95 -1.29 9.22
N GLN A 54 -10.06 -1.21 9.93
CA GLN A 54 -10.08 -0.66 11.27
C GLN A 54 -9.90 -1.80 12.26
N ARG A 55 -8.84 -1.75 13.04
CA ARG A 55 -8.60 -2.73 14.09
C ARG A 55 -9.26 -2.25 15.37
N LYS A 56 -10.00 -3.14 16.01
CA LYS A 56 -10.65 -2.84 17.26
C LYS A 56 -9.65 -2.74 18.39
N GLU A 57 -10.05 -2.05 19.46
CA GLU A 57 -9.33 -2.05 20.72
C GLU A 57 -9.11 -3.50 21.18
N ARG A 58 -7.92 -3.78 21.65
CA ARG A 58 -7.58 -5.12 22.13
C ARG A 58 -6.68 -5.01 23.36
N LEU A 59 -6.65 -6.10 24.14
CA LEU A 59 -5.73 -6.21 25.26
C LEU A 59 -4.43 -6.82 24.77
N GLY A 60 -3.33 -6.12 25.04
CA GLY A 60 -2.00 -6.62 24.79
C GLY A 60 -1.31 -6.88 26.11
N ARG A 61 -0.09 -7.36 26.05
CA ARG A 61 0.72 -7.58 27.24
C ARG A 61 2.08 -6.93 27.07
N ASN A 62 2.49 -6.16 28.07
CA ASN A 62 3.80 -5.55 28.07
C ASN A 62 4.86 -6.64 28.27
N PRO A 63 5.77 -6.87 27.30
CA PRO A 63 6.77 -7.95 27.40
C PRO A 63 7.78 -7.72 28.52
N ARG A 64 7.94 -6.50 29.04
CA ARG A 64 8.87 -6.19 30.13
C ARG A 64 8.31 -6.55 31.51
N THR A 65 7.05 -6.21 31.74
CA THR A 65 6.42 -6.33 33.06
C THR A 65 5.36 -7.41 33.12
N GLY A 66 4.91 -7.90 31.98
CA GLY A 66 3.81 -8.84 31.92
C GLY A 66 2.45 -8.23 32.17
N GLU A 67 2.38 -6.91 32.39
CA GLU A 67 1.13 -6.22 32.61
C GLU A 67 0.26 -6.16 31.34
N LYS A 68 -1.05 -6.24 31.55
CA LYS A 68 -2.00 -6.06 30.47
C LYS A 68 -2.10 -4.58 30.12
N VAL A 69 -1.98 -4.26 28.84
CA VAL A 69 -2.13 -2.90 28.33
C VAL A 69 -3.25 -2.88 27.30
N VAL A 70 -3.95 -1.76 27.23
CA VAL A 70 -5.01 -1.57 26.25
C VAL A 70 -4.37 -1.01 24.99
N VAL A 71 -4.52 -1.73 23.87
CA VAL A 71 -4.06 -1.27 22.56
C VAL A 71 -5.24 -0.54 21.93
N PRO A 72 -5.13 0.77 21.67
CA PRO A 72 -6.25 1.54 21.12
C PRO A 72 -6.60 1.09 19.70
N PRO A 73 -7.82 1.32 19.24
CA PRO A 73 -8.20 1.03 17.88
C PRO A 73 -7.42 1.91 16.92
N LYS A 74 -7.05 1.35 15.76
CA LYS A 74 -6.35 2.13 14.75
C LYS A 74 -6.70 1.63 13.36
N ARG A 75 -6.50 2.49 12.38
CA ARG A 75 -6.68 2.17 10.98
C ARG A 75 -5.36 1.67 10.40
N VAL A 76 -5.44 0.62 9.61
CA VAL A 76 -4.26 0.09 8.91
C VAL A 76 -4.61 -0.12 7.45
N ALA A 77 -3.65 0.17 6.59
CA ALA A 77 -3.77 -0.13 5.17
C ALA A 77 -3.29 -1.55 4.93
N TYR A 78 -3.96 -2.26 4.03
CA TYR A 78 -3.50 -3.56 3.60
C TYR A 78 -3.79 -3.76 2.11
N PHE A 79 -3.04 -4.66 1.52
CA PHE A 79 -3.15 -4.99 0.12
C PHE A 79 -3.63 -6.43 -0.04
N LYS A 80 -4.73 -6.60 -0.78
CA LYS A 80 -5.23 -7.93 -1.12
C LYS A 80 -4.84 -8.22 -2.57
N VAL A 81 -4.03 -9.26 -2.76
CA VAL A 81 -3.56 -9.64 -4.10
C VAL A 81 -4.74 -10.09 -4.97
N GLY A 82 -4.71 -9.65 -6.23
CA GLY A 82 -5.73 -10.03 -7.21
C GLY A 82 -5.51 -11.44 -7.73
N LYS A 83 -6.54 -11.99 -8.33
CA LYS A 83 -6.56 -13.36 -8.83
C LYS A 83 -5.46 -13.64 -9.87
N ILE A 84 -5.30 -12.72 -10.81
CA ILE A 84 -4.32 -12.87 -11.89
C ILE A 84 -2.90 -12.76 -11.36
N LEU A 85 -2.63 -11.78 -10.50
CA LEU A 85 -1.31 -11.63 -9.89
C LEU A 85 -0.96 -12.86 -9.05
N LYS A 86 -1.91 -13.37 -8.29
CA LYS A 86 -1.73 -14.56 -7.47
C LYS A 86 -1.31 -15.78 -8.32
N LYS A 87 -1.92 -15.93 -9.50
CA LYS A 87 -1.57 -17.00 -10.42
C LYS A 87 -0.15 -16.87 -10.96
N LYS A 88 0.30 -15.64 -11.21
CA LYS A 88 1.66 -15.37 -11.70
C LYS A 88 2.73 -15.63 -10.66
N LEU A 89 2.38 -15.55 -9.39
CA LEU A 89 3.32 -15.77 -8.28
C LEU A 89 3.45 -17.23 -7.87
N LYS A 90 2.74 -18.08 -8.52
CA LYS A 90 2.68 -19.49 -8.21
C LYS A 90 4.02 -20.22 -8.43
#